data_ea8279880ccb8338944c19812f6a0766
#
_entry.id   ea8279880ccb8338944c19812f6a0766
#
_cell.length_a   1.000
_cell.length_b   1.000
_cell.length_c   1.000
_cell.angle_alpha   90.00
_cell.angle_beta   90.00
_cell.angle_gamma   90.00
#
_symmetry.space_group_name_H-M   'P 1'
#
loop_
_entity.id
_entity.type
_entity.pdbx_description
1 polymer ?
#
loop_
_entity_poly.entity_id
_entity_poly.type
_entity_poly.pdbx_seq_one_letter_code
_entity_poly.pdbx_strand_id
1 'polypeptide(L)'
;MQSDKVLNLPAGYFGIVLGTIGMGFAWRYASQVWQVSHWLGDGLVILAMIIWGLLTSAFITRLIRFPHSVLAEVRHPVMSSFVSLFPATTMLVAIGFVPWFRPLAVCLFSFGVVVQLAYAAWQTAGLWRGSHPEEATTPGLYLPTVANNFISAMACGALGYTDA
;
A
#
# COMPACT_ATOMS: atom_id res chain seq x y z
N MET A 1 26.24 1.01 -26.75
CA MET A 1 25.41 1.67 -25.74
C MET A 1 24.11 0.89 -25.70
N GLN A 2 24.08 -0.19 -24.88
CA GLN A 2 22.83 -0.89 -24.58
C GLN A 2 22.07 -0.03 -23.58
N SER A 3 20.96 0.51 -24.01
CA SER A 3 19.97 1.12 -23.16
C SER A 3 19.46 0.02 -22.24
N ASP A 4 20.00 -0.07 -21.03
CA ASP A 4 19.41 -0.87 -19.97
C ASP A 4 17.98 -0.34 -19.80
N LYS A 5 17.02 -1.09 -20.32
CA LYS A 5 15.61 -0.89 -20.03
C LYS A 5 15.43 -1.16 -18.53
N VAL A 6 15.76 -0.17 -17.73
CA VAL A 6 15.39 -0.14 -16.32
C VAL A 6 13.88 -0.35 -16.30
N LEU A 7 13.44 -1.45 -15.69
CA LEU A 7 12.02 -1.72 -15.48
C LEU A 7 11.50 -0.60 -14.57
N ASN A 8 11.07 0.48 -15.18
CA ASN A 8 10.69 1.70 -14.48
C ASN A 8 9.23 1.53 -14.02
N LEU A 9 9.06 0.70 -12.99
CA LEU A 9 7.78 0.50 -12.29
C LEU A 9 7.73 1.47 -11.10
N PRO A 10 7.17 2.67 -11.26
CA PRO A 10 7.01 3.61 -10.16
C PRO A 10 6.07 3.04 -9.09
N ALA A 11 6.25 3.48 -7.83
CA ALA A 11 5.43 3.04 -6.71
C ALA A 11 3.93 3.30 -6.88
N GLY A 12 3.56 4.22 -7.76
CA GLY A 12 2.16 4.48 -8.13
C GLY A 12 1.39 3.25 -8.66
N TYR A 13 2.07 2.24 -9.23
CA TYR A 13 1.41 1.00 -9.67
C TYR A 13 0.77 0.20 -8.53
N PHE A 14 1.19 0.39 -7.28
CA PHE A 14 0.47 -0.18 -6.13
C PHE A 14 -0.96 0.35 -5.99
N GLY A 15 -1.30 1.45 -6.65
CA GLY A 15 -2.69 1.93 -6.78
C GLY A 15 -3.62 0.92 -7.46
N ILE A 16 -3.11 0.08 -8.37
CA ILE A 16 -3.88 -1.01 -8.99
C ILE A 16 -4.31 -2.02 -7.93
N VAL A 17 -3.38 -2.40 -7.05
CA VAL A 17 -3.68 -3.31 -5.94
C VAL A 17 -4.71 -2.69 -5.00
N LEU A 18 -4.53 -1.40 -4.64
CA LEU A 18 -5.45 -0.68 -3.78
C LEU A 18 -6.89 -0.70 -4.33
N GLY A 19 -7.05 -0.37 -5.62
CA GLY A 19 -8.35 -0.36 -6.26
C GLY A 19 -8.98 -1.76 -6.37
N THR A 20 -8.21 -2.75 -6.80
CA THR A 20 -8.69 -4.12 -7.00
C THR A 20 -9.09 -4.78 -5.68
N ILE A 21 -8.26 -4.65 -4.63
CA ILE A 21 -8.55 -5.26 -3.32
C ILE A 21 -9.71 -4.54 -2.62
N GLY A 22 -9.78 -3.19 -2.76
CA GLY A 22 -10.89 -2.40 -2.24
C GLY A 22 -12.23 -2.81 -2.86
N MET A 23 -12.26 -3.03 -4.18
CA MET A 23 -13.44 -3.55 -4.88
C MET A 23 -13.79 -4.97 -4.42
N GLY A 24 -12.80 -5.82 -4.18
CA GLY A 24 -13.01 -7.16 -3.62
C GLY A 24 -13.66 -7.12 -2.23
N PHE A 25 -13.19 -6.25 -1.35
CA PHE A 25 -13.79 -6.09 0.00
C PHE A 25 -15.18 -5.48 -0.06
N ALA A 26 -15.40 -4.49 -0.93
CA ALA A 26 -16.73 -3.92 -1.15
C ALA A 26 -17.72 -4.98 -1.64
N TRP A 27 -17.29 -5.84 -2.55
CA TRP A 27 -18.12 -6.96 -3.03
C TRP A 27 -18.41 -8.00 -1.94
N ARG A 28 -17.40 -8.35 -1.12
CA ARG A 28 -17.62 -9.25 0.03
C ARG A 28 -18.67 -8.68 0.99
N TYR A 29 -18.60 -7.38 1.28
CA TYR A 29 -19.60 -6.72 2.11
C TYR A 29 -20.99 -6.70 1.45
N ALA A 30 -21.06 -6.34 0.17
CA ALA A 30 -22.30 -6.34 -0.60
C ALA A 30 -22.94 -7.73 -0.66
N SER A 31 -22.14 -8.79 -0.75
CA SER A 31 -22.64 -10.17 -0.78
C SER A 31 -23.31 -10.57 0.54
N GLN A 32 -22.88 -10.04 1.67
CA GLN A 32 -23.52 -10.27 2.97
C GLN A 32 -24.86 -9.55 3.09
N VAL A 33 -24.95 -8.31 2.55
CA VAL A 33 -26.17 -7.49 2.62
C VAL A 33 -27.23 -7.96 1.64
N TRP A 34 -26.84 -8.27 0.40
CA TRP A 34 -27.77 -8.59 -0.69
C TRP A 34 -27.86 -10.08 -1.01
N GLN A 35 -27.19 -10.96 -0.24
CA GLN A 35 -27.18 -12.41 -0.42
C GLN A 35 -26.76 -12.84 -1.84
N VAL A 36 -25.94 -12.04 -2.52
CA VAL A 36 -25.34 -12.40 -3.81
C VAL A 36 -24.07 -13.22 -3.62
N SER A 37 -23.61 -13.88 -4.67
CA SER A 37 -22.46 -14.76 -4.61
C SER A 37 -21.18 -14.02 -4.15
N HIS A 38 -20.51 -14.55 -3.14
CA HIS A 38 -19.29 -13.98 -2.55
C HIS A 38 -18.01 -14.31 -3.33
N TRP A 39 -18.04 -15.36 -4.16
CA TRP A 39 -16.85 -15.85 -4.86
C TRP A 39 -16.21 -14.82 -5.80
N LEU A 40 -16.97 -13.87 -6.33
CA LEU A 40 -16.43 -12.78 -7.15
C LEU A 40 -15.55 -11.84 -6.31
N GLY A 41 -15.97 -11.50 -5.10
CA GLY A 41 -15.17 -10.73 -4.16
C GLY A 41 -13.88 -11.45 -3.77
N ASP A 42 -13.97 -12.75 -3.51
CA ASP A 42 -12.81 -13.59 -3.19
C ASP A 42 -11.83 -13.67 -4.37
N GLY A 43 -12.35 -13.82 -5.59
CA GLY A 43 -11.54 -13.80 -6.80
C GLY A 43 -10.77 -12.48 -7.00
N LEU A 44 -11.44 -11.35 -6.75
CA LEU A 44 -10.79 -10.03 -6.82
C LEU A 44 -9.70 -9.85 -5.74
N VAL A 45 -9.94 -10.32 -4.53
CA VAL A 45 -8.94 -10.27 -3.46
C VAL A 45 -7.73 -11.14 -3.80
N ILE A 46 -7.94 -12.37 -4.30
CA ILE A 46 -6.84 -13.25 -4.73
C ILE A 46 -6.05 -12.61 -5.88
N LEU A 47 -6.75 -12.06 -6.88
CA LEU A 47 -6.11 -11.36 -7.99
C LEU A 47 -5.24 -10.19 -7.49
N ALA A 48 -5.76 -9.38 -6.58
CA ALA A 48 -5.01 -8.28 -5.99
C ALA A 48 -3.77 -8.75 -5.22
N MET A 49 -3.85 -9.89 -4.50
CA MET A 49 -2.71 -10.48 -3.80
C MET A 49 -1.62 -10.95 -4.78
N ILE A 50 -2.01 -11.55 -5.91
CA ILE A 50 -1.06 -11.95 -6.96
C ILE A 50 -0.36 -10.72 -7.53
N ILE A 51 -1.13 -9.69 -7.90
CA ILE A 51 -0.58 -8.43 -8.43
C ILE A 51 0.35 -7.79 -7.40
N TRP A 52 -0.04 -7.75 -6.13
CA TRP A 52 0.79 -7.22 -5.04
C TRP A 52 2.10 -7.99 -4.91
N GLY A 53 2.07 -9.32 -4.97
CA GLY A 53 3.28 -10.15 -4.89
C GLY A 53 4.24 -9.89 -6.05
N LEU A 54 3.74 -9.76 -7.28
CA LEU A 54 4.52 -9.42 -8.45
C LEU A 54 5.13 -8.00 -8.35
N LEU A 55 4.34 -7.00 -7.99
CA LEU A 55 4.81 -5.63 -7.83
C LEU A 55 5.82 -5.50 -6.68
N THR A 56 5.59 -6.20 -5.57
CA THR A 56 6.51 -6.20 -4.42
C THR A 56 7.84 -6.84 -4.80
N SER A 57 7.83 -7.98 -5.49
CA SER A 57 9.07 -8.62 -5.96
C SER A 57 9.85 -7.74 -6.95
N ALA A 58 9.15 -7.08 -7.86
CA ALA A 58 9.74 -6.12 -8.79
C ALA A 58 10.31 -4.88 -8.05
N PHE A 59 9.58 -4.36 -7.06
CA PHE A 59 10.00 -3.21 -6.25
C PHE A 59 11.24 -3.55 -5.40
N ILE A 60 11.28 -4.71 -4.76
CA ILE A 60 12.44 -5.18 -4.00
C ILE A 60 13.64 -5.38 -4.92
N THR A 61 13.46 -6.00 -6.09
CA THR A 61 14.52 -6.18 -7.07
C THR A 61 15.08 -4.83 -7.53
N ARG A 62 14.20 -3.84 -7.76
CA ARG A 62 14.58 -2.48 -8.12
C ARG A 62 15.35 -1.79 -6.97
N LEU A 63 14.89 -1.96 -5.74
CA LEU A 63 15.55 -1.40 -4.56
C LEU A 63 16.98 -1.95 -4.38
N ILE A 64 17.19 -3.24 -4.64
CA ILE A 64 18.50 -3.88 -4.51
C ILE A 64 19.43 -3.50 -5.68
N ARG A 65 18.93 -3.48 -6.91
CA ARG A 65 19.74 -3.24 -8.11
C ARG A 65 19.96 -1.76 -8.42
N PHE A 66 18.97 -0.93 -8.11
CA PHE A 66 18.96 0.50 -8.48
C PHE A 66 18.53 1.40 -7.31
N PRO A 67 19.24 1.38 -6.17
CA PRO A 67 18.83 2.13 -4.97
C PRO A 67 18.73 3.64 -5.23
N HIS A 68 19.58 4.18 -6.11
CA HIS A 68 19.57 5.60 -6.44
C HIS A 68 18.26 6.04 -7.14
N SER A 69 17.67 5.18 -7.97
CA SER A 69 16.41 5.51 -8.65
C SER A 69 15.23 5.51 -7.69
N VAL A 70 15.20 4.59 -6.72
CA VAL A 70 14.19 4.55 -5.66
C VAL A 70 14.33 5.76 -4.73
N LEU A 71 15.56 6.11 -4.36
CA LEU A 71 15.83 7.28 -3.52
C LEU A 71 15.42 8.58 -4.22
N ALA A 72 15.61 8.70 -5.53
CA ALA A 72 15.15 9.83 -6.30
C ALA A 72 13.62 9.96 -6.29
N GLU A 73 12.89 8.82 -6.37
CA GLU A 73 11.43 8.77 -6.29
C GLU A 73 10.93 9.18 -4.91
N VAL A 74 11.57 8.70 -3.84
CA VAL A 74 11.26 9.07 -2.45
C VAL A 74 11.50 10.56 -2.20
N ARG A 75 12.51 11.15 -2.84
CA ARG A 75 12.83 12.59 -2.70
C ARG A 75 12.01 13.49 -3.62
N HIS A 76 11.31 12.93 -4.59
CA HIS A 76 10.50 13.71 -5.51
C HIS A 76 9.23 14.22 -4.80
N PRO A 77 8.91 15.53 -4.85
CA PRO A 77 7.84 16.13 -4.05
C PRO A 77 6.46 15.47 -4.23
N VAL A 78 6.12 15.04 -5.44
CA VAL A 78 4.82 14.41 -5.74
C VAL A 78 4.91 12.89 -5.65
N MET A 79 5.98 12.28 -6.21
CA MET A 79 6.10 10.82 -6.26
C MET A 79 6.33 10.19 -4.88
N SER A 80 6.91 10.92 -3.94
CA SER A 80 7.08 10.47 -2.56
C SER A 80 5.76 10.01 -1.93
N SER A 81 4.65 10.70 -2.19
CA SER A 81 3.34 10.32 -1.66
C SER A 81 2.90 8.93 -2.13
N PHE A 82 3.22 8.54 -3.36
CA PHE A 82 2.86 7.24 -3.91
C PHE A 82 3.70 6.08 -3.34
N VAL A 83 4.89 6.35 -2.80
CA VAL A 83 5.70 5.32 -2.13
C VAL A 83 4.96 4.76 -0.91
N SER A 84 4.11 5.56 -0.26
CA SER A 84 3.27 5.13 0.85
C SER A 84 2.19 4.10 0.47
N LEU A 85 1.90 3.93 -0.82
CA LEU A 85 0.97 2.89 -1.29
C LEU A 85 1.51 1.48 -1.05
N PHE A 86 2.83 1.30 -1.01
CA PHE A 86 3.43 -0.01 -0.72
C PHE A 86 3.03 -0.54 0.68
N PRO A 87 3.29 0.17 1.79
CA PRO A 87 2.83 -0.30 3.11
C PRO A 87 1.30 -0.34 3.21
N ALA A 88 0.56 0.59 2.59
CA ALA A 88 -0.89 0.57 2.57
C ALA A 88 -1.47 -0.70 1.95
N THR A 89 -1.01 -1.04 0.75
CA THR A 89 -1.45 -2.26 0.06
C THR A 89 -1.00 -3.53 0.77
N THR A 90 0.15 -3.51 1.46
CA THR A 90 0.61 -4.62 2.29
C THR A 90 -0.34 -4.87 3.46
N MET A 91 -0.84 -3.82 4.12
CA MET A 91 -1.86 -3.95 5.17
C MET A 91 -3.21 -4.45 4.63
N LEU A 92 -3.64 -4.00 3.45
CA LEU A 92 -4.86 -4.52 2.83
C LEU A 92 -4.73 -5.99 2.44
N VAL A 93 -3.59 -6.40 1.91
CA VAL A 93 -3.28 -7.81 1.62
C VAL A 93 -3.28 -8.63 2.91
N ALA A 94 -2.77 -8.07 4.02
CA ALA A 94 -2.87 -8.71 5.33
C ALA A 94 -4.33 -9.00 5.71
N ILE A 95 -5.26 -8.04 5.55
CA ILE A 95 -6.70 -8.26 5.76
C ILE A 95 -7.21 -9.42 4.89
N GLY A 96 -6.79 -9.45 3.64
CA GLY A 96 -7.16 -10.52 2.71
C GLY A 96 -6.72 -11.90 3.19
N PHE A 97 -5.54 -12.03 3.83
CA PHE A 97 -5.03 -13.30 4.36
C PHE A 97 -5.67 -13.75 5.67
N VAL A 98 -6.37 -12.88 6.40
CA VAL A 98 -6.97 -13.22 7.71
C VAL A 98 -7.76 -14.54 7.70
N PRO A 99 -8.66 -14.80 6.72
CA PRO A 99 -9.46 -16.02 6.73
C PRO A 99 -8.66 -17.30 6.41
N TRP A 100 -7.49 -17.19 5.77
CA TRP A 100 -6.72 -18.35 5.31
C TRP A 100 -5.50 -18.63 6.16
N PHE A 101 -4.74 -17.60 6.52
CA PHE A 101 -3.49 -17.77 7.28
C PHE A 101 -3.19 -16.58 8.17
N ARG A 102 -3.81 -16.56 9.36
CA ARG A 102 -3.73 -15.47 10.33
C ARG A 102 -2.29 -15.10 10.75
N PRO A 103 -1.33 -16.03 10.96
CA PRO A 103 0.03 -15.65 11.33
C PRO A 103 0.71 -14.77 10.27
N LEU A 104 0.55 -15.10 8.99
CA LEU A 104 1.07 -14.28 7.89
C LEU A 104 0.39 -12.92 7.83
N ALA A 105 -0.94 -12.89 8.05
CA ALA A 105 -1.68 -11.64 8.11
C ALA A 105 -1.13 -10.70 9.19
N VAL A 106 -0.87 -11.22 10.40
CA VAL A 106 -0.27 -10.44 11.50
C VAL A 106 1.13 -9.95 11.14
N CYS A 107 1.98 -10.80 10.55
CA CYS A 107 3.32 -10.40 10.11
C CYS A 107 3.29 -9.29 9.07
N LEU A 108 2.44 -9.43 8.02
CA LEU A 108 2.30 -8.43 6.97
C LEU A 108 1.73 -7.12 7.52
N PHE A 109 0.74 -7.21 8.41
CA PHE A 109 0.16 -6.05 9.07
C PHE A 109 1.20 -5.30 9.91
N SER A 110 1.93 -6.00 10.80
CA SER A 110 2.95 -5.39 11.66
C SER A 110 4.06 -4.74 10.84
N PHE A 111 4.52 -5.41 9.79
CA PHE A 111 5.50 -4.85 8.86
C PHE A 111 4.94 -3.59 8.17
N GLY A 112 3.71 -3.66 7.63
CA GLY A 112 3.06 -2.54 6.95
C GLY A 112 2.91 -1.32 7.86
N VAL A 113 2.46 -1.51 9.10
CA VAL A 113 2.30 -0.43 10.10
C VAL A 113 3.63 0.21 10.44
N VAL A 114 4.68 -0.57 10.71
CA VAL A 114 6.00 -0.02 11.07
C VAL A 114 6.57 0.81 9.91
N VAL A 115 6.53 0.28 8.69
CA VAL A 115 7.00 1.01 7.50
C VAL A 115 6.17 2.27 7.27
N GLN A 116 4.85 2.16 7.44
CA GLN A 116 3.92 3.27 7.29
C GLN A 116 4.21 4.41 8.26
N LEU A 117 4.32 4.11 9.54
CA LEU A 117 4.57 5.11 10.59
C LEU A 117 5.94 5.78 10.41
N ALA A 118 6.99 4.98 10.11
CA ALA A 118 8.31 5.51 9.83
C ALA A 118 8.30 6.47 8.62
N TYR A 119 7.60 6.08 7.55
CA TYR A 119 7.49 6.89 6.35
C TYR A 119 6.67 8.18 6.59
N ALA A 120 5.54 8.08 7.28
CA ALA A 120 4.70 9.22 7.63
C ALA A 120 5.46 10.24 8.51
N ALA A 121 6.19 9.76 9.51
CA ALA A 121 7.03 10.61 10.37
C ALA A 121 8.11 11.33 9.57
N TRP A 122 8.81 10.60 8.69
CA TRP A 122 9.85 11.18 7.83
C TRP A 122 9.29 12.26 6.89
N GLN A 123 8.16 11.99 6.24
CA GLN A 123 7.53 12.93 5.31
C GLN A 123 6.99 14.17 6.04
N THR A 124 6.33 13.99 7.20
CA THR A 124 5.84 15.11 8.02
C THR A 124 6.98 16.00 8.50
N ALA A 125 8.10 15.41 8.93
CA ALA A 125 9.29 16.17 9.31
C ALA A 125 9.86 16.99 8.13
N GLY A 126 9.77 16.48 6.90
CA GLY A 126 10.13 17.20 5.68
C GLY A 126 9.24 18.42 5.43
N LEU A 127 7.93 18.27 5.63
CA LEU A 127 6.96 19.37 5.49
C LEU A 127 7.21 20.49 6.50
N TRP A 128 7.49 20.17 7.76
CA TRP A 128 7.77 21.16 8.80
C TRP A 128 9.09 21.93 8.58
N ARG A 129 10.03 21.35 7.85
CA ARG A 129 11.28 22.02 7.47
C ARG A 129 11.12 22.98 6.28
N GLY A 130 9.92 23.09 5.70
CA GLY A 130 9.67 23.95 4.54
C GLY A 130 10.38 23.49 3.27
N SER A 131 10.76 22.24 3.19
CA SER A 131 11.49 21.69 2.04
C SER A 131 10.59 21.37 0.83
N HIS A 132 9.27 21.61 0.93
CA HIS A 132 8.32 21.39 -0.16
C HIS A 132 8.05 22.69 -0.92
N PRO A 133 8.24 22.71 -2.25
CA PRO A 133 7.81 23.83 -3.06
C PRO A 133 6.27 23.93 -3.04
N GLU A 134 5.73 25.15 -3.05
CA GLU A 134 4.29 25.39 -3.00
C GLU A 134 3.53 24.69 -4.13
N GLU A 135 4.14 24.60 -5.31
CA GLU A 135 3.61 23.94 -6.50
C GLU A 135 3.42 22.41 -6.34
N ALA A 136 4.09 21.80 -5.36
CA ALA A 136 4.00 20.38 -5.05
C ALA A 136 2.96 20.06 -3.97
N THR A 137 2.24 21.08 -3.48
CA THR A 137 1.17 20.91 -2.48
C THR A 137 -0.06 20.30 -3.16
N THR A 138 -0.09 18.99 -3.25
CA THR A 138 -1.18 18.21 -3.83
C THR A 138 -1.94 17.44 -2.75
N PRO A 139 -3.21 17.08 -2.96
CA PRO A 139 -3.97 16.22 -2.04
C PRO A 139 -3.28 14.89 -1.73
N GLY A 140 -2.36 14.43 -2.60
CA GLY A 140 -1.56 13.24 -2.38
C GLY A 140 -0.66 13.28 -1.14
N LEU A 141 -0.34 14.47 -0.63
CA LEU A 141 0.42 14.63 0.63
C LEU A 141 -0.28 14.03 1.86
N TYR A 142 -1.61 13.93 1.82
CA TYR A 142 -2.40 13.33 2.90
C TYR A 142 -2.46 11.80 2.83
N LEU A 143 -1.99 11.17 1.75
CA LEU A 143 -2.00 9.72 1.61
C LEU A 143 -1.24 9.02 2.76
N PRO A 144 0.04 9.35 3.04
CA PRO A 144 0.79 8.67 4.08
C PRO A 144 0.29 8.95 5.49
N THR A 145 -0.20 10.16 5.74
CA THR A 145 -0.53 10.62 7.10
C THR A 145 -1.98 10.40 7.49
N VAL A 146 -2.91 10.41 6.54
CA VAL A 146 -4.34 10.29 6.82
C VAL A 146 -4.90 8.99 6.24
N ALA A 147 -4.84 8.81 4.92
CA ALA A 147 -5.51 7.67 4.27
C ALA A 147 -4.98 6.32 4.77
N ASN A 148 -3.67 6.19 4.95
CA ASN A 148 -3.07 4.95 5.40
C ASN A 148 -3.35 4.63 6.87
N ASN A 149 -3.62 5.62 7.72
CA ASN A 149 -4.06 5.37 9.10
C ASN A 149 -5.46 4.77 9.16
N PHE A 150 -6.37 5.15 8.26
CA PHE A 150 -7.66 4.46 8.14
C PHE A 150 -7.49 3.00 7.72
N ILE A 151 -6.56 2.71 6.82
CA ILE A 151 -6.23 1.32 6.43
C ILE A 151 -5.68 0.53 7.62
N SER A 152 -4.81 1.15 8.43
CA SER A 152 -4.30 0.52 9.65
C SER A 152 -5.43 0.19 10.63
N ALA A 153 -6.36 1.11 10.85
CA ALA A 153 -7.51 0.90 11.72
C ALA A 153 -8.43 -0.23 11.20
N MET A 154 -8.70 -0.25 9.88
CA MET A 154 -9.44 -1.35 9.26
C MET A 154 -8.76 -2.70 9.47
N ALA A 155 -7.44 -2.76 9.33
CA ALA A 155 -6.67 -3.99 9.51
C ALA A 155 -6.65 -4.45 10.97
N CYS A 156 -6.55 -3.53 11.93
CA CYS A 156 -6.71 -3.83 13.36
C CYS A 156 -8.07 -4.48 13.63
N GLY A 157 -9.16 -3.87 13.14
CA GLY A 157 -10.50 -4.41 13.28
C GLY A 157 -10.64 -5.81 12.67
N ALA A 158 -10.13 -6.02 11.45
CA ALA A 158 -10.17 -7.32 10.77
C ALA A 158 -9.35 -8.41 11.49
N LEU A 159 -8.29 -8.03 12.21
CA LEU A 159 -7.48 -8.93 13.03
C LEU A 159 -8.08 -9.21 14.41
N GLY A 160 -9.16 -8.49 14.79
CA GLY A 160 -9.82 -8.63 16.09
C GLY A 160 -9.16 -7.84 17.22
N TYR A 161 -8.35 -6.85 16.91
CA TYR A 161 -7.77 -5.92 17.90
C TYR A 161 -8.68 -4.70 18.11
N THR A 162 -9.96 -4.95 18.40
CA THR A 162 -10.98 -3.88 18.57
C THR A 162 -10.97 -3.24 19.94
N ASP A 163 -10.28 -3.84 20.91
CA ASP A 163 -10.28 -3.43 22.33
C ASP A 163 -8.94 -2.80 22.75
N ALA A 164 -8.13 -2.34 21.78
CA ALA A 164 -6.83 -1.73 22.04
C ALA A 164 -6.87 -0.20 21.95
#